data_b5c86946991e366cea96eb5974aa01e9
#
_entry.id   b5c86946991e366cea96eb5974aa01e9
#
_cell.length_a   1.000
_cell.length_b   1.000
_cell.length_c   1.000
_cell.angle_alpha   90.00
_cell.angle_beta   90.00
_cell.angle_gamma   90.00
#
_symmetry.space_group_name_H-M   'P 1'
#
loop_
_entity.id
_entity.type
_entity.pdbx_description
1 polymer ?
#
loop_
_entity_poly.entity_id
_entity_poly.type
_entity_poly.pdbx_seq_one_letter_code
_entity_poly.pdbx_strand_id
1 'polypeptide(L)'
;MLIGGFDAGQTHTRCRLLRVESEDDTTQGEGDGSGVCHLDAAEGEARFQAALRSSLNAALQAAGLPLNSRLDAAVVGASGIEHGTPLQQRGQRLLSKVLDLPPTQTLVTGDERTALHGAFPAGAGIALISGTGMICLGRDQTGREHRCGGWGWRLDGAGSAFDIGHQGLQLSLRMADGRIAETPLRRQLWDALGCTSPAEVKALAAGSALDVAALARLAPLVHAEATRGDAQALEVLARSATALAEAVTAVAQALSLQAPAISAQGGAITHLPRFRDLVSDQLDQQLGRWHWSDHGGDACDGALSLARGLIKQR
;
A
#
# COMPACT_ATOMS: atom_id res chain seq x y z
N MET A 1 -6.63 20.82 -20.40
CA MET A 1 -6.86 19.36 -20.50
C MET A 1 -7.25 18.83 -19.14
N LEU A 2 -8.15 17.84 -19.07
CA LEU A 2 -8.58 17.21 -17.80
C LEU A 2 -8.01 15.81 -17.70
N ILE A 3 -7.26 15.50 -16.65
CA ILE A 3 -6.67 14.16 -16.44
C ILE A 3 -7.15 13.57 -15.12
N GLY A 4 -7.17 12.23 -15.05
CA GLY A 4 -7.56 11.48 -13.87
C GLY A 4 -6.44 10.59 -13.35
N GLY A 5 -6.18 10.67 -12.04
CA GLY A 5 -5.30 9.77 -11.30
C GLY A 5 -6.11 8.92 -10.32
N PHE A 6 -5.90 7.61 -10.32
CA PHE A 6 -6.63 6.67 -9.46
C PHE A 6 -5.65 5.88 -8.59
N ASP A 7 -6.01 5.76 -7.32
CA ASP A 7 -5.42 4.83 -6.36
C ASP A 7 -6.48 3.76 -6.02
N ALA A 8 -6.31 2.55 -6.58
CA ALA A 8 -7.27 1.47 -6.49
C ALA A 8 -6.80 0.39 -5.50
N GLY A 9 -7.05 0.63 -4.22
CA GLY A 9 -6.78 -0.30 -3.14
C GLY A 9 -7.87 -1.37 -2.94
N GLN A 10 -7.58 -2.36 -2.11
CA GLN A 10 -8.55 -3.43 -1.82
C GLN A 10 -9.78 -2.95 -1.05
N THR A 11 -9.65 -1.90 -0.26
CA THR A 11 -10.71 -1.39 0.62
C THR A 11 -11.53 -0.29 -0.06
N HIS A 12 -10.88 0.61 -0.77
CA HIS A 12 -11.47 1.74 -1.47
C HIS A 12 -10.64 2.11 -2.70
N THR A 13 -11.26 2.82 -3.63
CA THR A 13 -10.59 3.42 -4.80
C THR A 13 -10.80 4.91 -4.73
N ARG A 14 -9.71 5.68 -4.80
CA ARG A 14 -9.76 7.15 -4.87
C ARG A 14 -9.46 7.61 -6.28
N CYS A 15 -10.19 8.61 -6.75
CA CYS A 15 -9.93 9.32 -8.01
C CYS A 15 -9.66 10.80 -7.70
N ARG A 16 -8.60 11.34 -8.25
CA ARG A 16 -8.29 12.78 -8.23
C ARG A 16 -8.25 13.33 -9.65
N LEU A 17 -8.91 14.46 -9.86
CA LEU A 17 -8.95 15.15 -11.15
C LEU A 17 -8.03 16.36 -11.13
N LEU A 18 -7.27 16.52 -12.20
CA LEU A 18 -6.38 17.65 -12.41
C LEU A 18 -6.66 18.32 -13.74
N ARG A 19 -6.84 19.64 -13.73
CA ARG A 19 -6.86 20.47 -14.93
C ARG A 19 -5.42 20.92 -15.21
N VAL A 20 -4.90 20.46 -16.34
CA VAL A 20 -3.56 20.83 -16.84
C VAL A 20 -3.71 22.04 -17.75
N GLU A 21 -3.16 23.18 -17.34
CA GLU A 21 -3.11 24.44 -18.09
C GLU A 21 -1.65 24.84 -18.34
N SER A 22 -1.40 25.85 -19.18
CA SER A 22 -0.03 26.19 -19.59
C SER A 22 0.86 26.78 -18.47
N GLU A 23 0.27 27.33 -17.42
CA GLU A 23 1.03 28.04 -16.37
C GLU A 23 0.74 27.50 -14.95
N ASP A 24 -0.50 27.06 -14.65
CA ASP A 24 -0.85 26.54 -13.32
C ASP A 24 -1.80 25.33 -13.42
N ASP A 25 -1.37 24.23 -12.81
CA ASP A 25 -2.21 23.05 -12.68
C ASP A 25 -3.12 23.12 -11.45
N THR A 26 -4.41 22.87 -11.65
CA THR A 26 -5.39 22.99 -10.56
C THR A 26 -6.11 21.67 -10.32
N THR A 27 -6.00 21.15 -9.09
CA THR A 27 -6.85 20.04 -8.63
C THR A 27 -8.31 20.50 -8.70
N GLN A 28 -9.13 19.74 -9.42
CA GLN A 28 -10.55 20.08 -9.64
C GLN A 28 -11.46 19.40 -8.63
N GLY A 29 -11.19 18.14 -8.29
CA GLY A 29 -12.00 17.38 -7.36
C GLY A 29 -11.40 16.01 -7.03
N GLU A 30 -11.86 15.45 -5.94
CA GLU A 30 -11.49 14.12 -5.48
C GLU A 30 -12.75 13.34 -5.11
N GLY A 31 -12.75 12.03 -5.33
CA GLY A 31 -13.89 11.18 -5.03
C GLY A 31 -13.48 9.75 -4.72
N ASP A 32 -14.20 9.13 -3.80
CA ASP A 32 -14.00 7.76 -3.38
C ASP A 32 -15.04 6.82 -4.00
N GLY A 33 -14.60 5.58 -4.24
CA GLY A 33 -15.42 4.48 -4.72
C GLY A 33 -15.09 3.19 -3.98
N SER A 34 -15.76 2.09 -4.36
CA SER A 34 -15.52 0.77 -3.79
C SER A 34 -14.08 0.28 -4.01
N GLY A 35 -13.61 -0.64 -3.17
CA GLY A 35 -12.32 -1.29 -3.36
C GLY A 35 -12.31 -2.29 -4.51
N VAL A 36 -11.12 -2.58 -5.03
CA VAL A 36 -10.86 -3.61 -6.04
C VAL A 36 -10.46 -4.94 -5.40
N CYS A 37 -10.49 -6.00 -6.20
CA CYS A 37 -9.85 -7.27 -5.85
C CYS A 37 -9.02 -7.75 -7.06
N HIS A 38 -8.26 -8.83 -6.84
CA HIS A 38 -7.46 -9.42 -7.92
C HIS A 38 -8.32 -9.69 -9.16
N LEU A 39 -7.86 -9.32 -10.34
CA LEU A 39 -8.64 -9.43 -11.59
C LEU A 39 -9.05 -10.88 -11.94
N ASP A 40 -8.30 -11.89 -11.46
CA ASP A 40 -8.64 -13.30 -11.62
C ASP A 40 -9.62 -13.84 -10.56
N ALA A 41 -9.97 -13.02 -9.57
CA ALA A 41 -11.00 -13.40 -8.61
C ALA A 41 -12.39 -13.38 -9.26
N ALA A 42 -13.33 -14.09 -8.67
CA ALA A 42 -14.73 -13.99 -9.07
C ALA A 42 -15.17 -12.52 -9.06
N GLU A 43 -15.78 -12.08 -10.17
CA GLU A 43 -16.22 -10.69 -10.38
C GLU A 43 -15.09 -9.63 -10.35
N GLY A 44 -13.81 -10.03 -10.39
CA GLY A 44 -12.67 -9.12 -10.29
C GLY A 44 -12.71 -7.97 -11.30
N GLU A 45 -13.00 -8.28 -12.57
CA GLU A 45 -13.14 -7.25 -13.63
C GLU A 45 -14.34 -6.33 -13.40
N ALA A 46 -15.48 -6.90 -13.00
CA ALA A 46 -16.70 -6.10 -12.76
C ALA A 46 -16.48 -5.14 -11.58
N ARG A 47 -15.86 -5.61 -10.50
CA ARG A 47 -15.50 -4.78 -9.33
C ARG A 47 -14.50 -3.69 -9.71
N PHE A 48 -13.48 -4.02 -10.50
CA PHE A 48 -12.50 -3.02 -10.96
C PHE A 48 -13.19 -1.91 -11.76
N GLN A 49 -14.04 -2.27 -12.72
CA GLN A 49 -14.79 -1.28 -13.51
C GLN A 49 -15.77 -0.45 -12.67
N ALA A 50 -16.47 -1.07 -11.73
CA ALA A 50 -17.39 -0.37 -10.83
C ALA A 50 -16.66 0.63 -9.92
N ALA A 51 -15.51 0.22 -9.37
CA ALA A 51 -14.68 1.06 -8.53
C ALA A 51 -14.20 2.32 -9.27
N LEU A 52 -13.71 2.17 -10.51
CA LEU A 52 -13.28 3.29 -11.35
C LEU A 52 -14.43 4.24 -11.68
N ARG A 53 -15.61 3.71 -12.05
CA ARG A 53 -16.77 4.54 -12.36
C ARG A 53 -17.28 5.30 -11.14
N SER A 54 -17.41 4.63 -10.01
CA SER A 54 -17.94 5.26 -8.79
C SER A 54 -17.00 6.35 -8.28
N SER A 55 -15.69 6.12 -8.21
CA SER A 55 -14.72 7.12 -7.77
C SER A 55 -14.61 8.30 -8.75
N LEU A 56 -14.65 8.05 -10.08
CA LEU A 56 -14.68 9.12 -11.08
C LEU A 56 -15.94 9.98 -10.95
N ASN A 57 -17.11 9.35 -10.84
CA ASN A 57 -18.37 10.09 -10.72
C ASN A 57 -18.37 10.98 -9.46
N ALA A 58 -17.87 10.45 -8.33
CA ALA A 58 -17.72 11.23 -7.10
C ALA A 58 -16.75 12.41 -7.29
N ALA A 59 -15.61 12.19 -7.96
CA ALA A 59 -14.65 13.25 -8.25
C ALA A 59 -15.21 14.33 -9.18
N LEU A 60 -15.95 13.94 -10.23
CA LEU A 60 -16.63 14.89 -11.11
C LEU A 60 -17.70 15.72 -10.37
N GLN A 61 -18.48 15.09 -9.51
CA GLN A 61 -19.46 15.79 -8.67
C GLN A 61 -18.77 16.80 -7.73
N ALA A 62 -17.71 16.39 -7.05
CA ALA A 62 -16.93 17.26 -6.17
C ALA A 62 -16.31 18.45 -6.95
N ALA A 63 -15.96 18.23 -8.21
CA ALA A 63 -15.46 19.26 -9.11
C ALA A 63 -16.55 20.18 -9.69
N GLY A 64 -17.84 19.89 -9.48
CA GLY A 64 -18.95 20.60 -10.14
C GLY A 64 -19.01 20.37 -11.65
N LEU A 65 -18.40 19.27 -12.15
CA LEU A 65 -18.36 18.93 -13.55
C LEU A 65 -19.49 17.96 -13.94
N PRO A 66 -20.00 18.02 -15.17
CA PRO A 66 -20.96 17.03 -15.68
C PRO A 66 -20.42 15.61 -15.62
N LEU A 67 -21.25 14.60 -15.27
CA LEU A 67 -20.83 13.19 -15.16
C LEU A 67 -20.36 12.58 -16.49
N ASN A 68 -20.70 13.19 -17.61
CA ASN A 68 -20.21 12.81 -18.94
C ASN A 68 -18.98 13.59 -19.41
N SER A 69 -18.33 14.33 -18.50
CA SER A 69 -17.06 15.01 -18.82
C SER A 69 -16.01 13.99 -19.23
N ARG A 70 -15.32 14.26 -20.35
CA ARG A 70 -14.26 13.39 -20.85
C ARG A 70 -12.93 13.74 -20.23
N LEU A 71 -12.13 12.71 -19.93
CA LEU A 71 -10.72 12.87 -19.58
C LEU A 71 -9.87 12.85 -20.85
N ASP A 72 -8.72 13.54 -20.81
CA ASP A 72 -7.72 13.51 -21.87
C ASP A 72 -6.69 12.39 -21.65
N ALA A 73 -6.45 12.00 -20.39
CA ALA A 73 -5.66 10.84 -20.01
C ALA A 73 -6.04 10.36 -18.60
N ALA A 74 -5.75 9.09 -18.31
CA ALA A 74 -5.97 8.50 -17.00
C ALA A 74 -4.93 7.45 -16.66
N VAL A 75 -4.52 7.42 -15.38
CA VAL A 75 -3.63 6.40 -14.82
C VAL A 75 -4.22 5.81 -13.56
N VAL A 76 -4.10 4.50 -13.41
CA VAL A 76 -4.55 3.75 -12.23
C VAL A 76 -3.37 3.01 -11.62
N GLY A 77 -3.07 3.29 -10.36
CA GLY A 77 -2.32 2.40 -9.49
C GLY A 77 -3.28 1.40 -8.86
N ALA A 78 -3.11 0.10 -9.11
CA ALA A 78 -4.05 -0.90 -8.63
C ALA A 78 -3.36 -2.01 -7.86
N SER A 79 -3.88 -2.30 -6.67
CA SER A 79 -3.40 -3.41 -5.86
C SER A 79 -3.57 -4.75 -6.60
N GLY A 80 -2.49 -5.56 -6.61
CA GLY A 80 -2.46 -6.85 -7.28
C GLY A 80 -2.23 -6.81 -8.79
N ILE A 81 -1.92 -5.65 -9.37
CA ILE A 81 -1.51 -5.51 -10.77
C ILE A 81 -0.04 -5.11 -10.84
N GLU A 82 0.79 -6.02 -11.32
CA GLU A 82 2.23 -5.77 -11.48
C GLU A 82 2.57 -5.24 -12.87
N HIS A 83 3.56 -4.35 -12.92
CA HIS A 83 4.06 -3.81 -14.17
C HIS A 83 4.68 -4.89 -15.07
N GLY A 84 4.45 -4.82 -16.38
CA GLY A 84 4.98 -5.76 -17.38
C GLY A 84 4.24 -7.11 -17.45
N THR A 85 3.14 -7.29 -16.71
CA THR A 85 2.39 -8.56 -16.67
C THR A 85 1.19 -8.59 -17.61
N PRO A 86 0.65 -9.78 -17.94
CA PRO A 86 -0.62 -9.90 -18.66
C PRO A 86 -1.79 -9.25 -17.92
N LEU A 87 -1.77 -9.24 -16.58
CA LEU A 87 -2.79 -8.56 -15.76
C LEU A 87 -2.79 -7.04 -15.98
N GLN A 88 -1.62 -6.44 -16.11
CA GLN A 88 -1.52 -5.01 -16.46
C GLN A 88 -2.19 -4.72 -17.80
N GLN A 89 -1.91 -5.50 -18.83
CA GLN A 89 -2.52 -5.31 -20.16
C GLN A 89 -4.03 -5.49 -20.11
N ARG A 90 -4.52 -6.44 -19.30
CA ARG A 90 -5.95 -6.68 -19.09
C ARG A 90 -6.59 -5.50 -18.36
N GLY A 91 -5.99 -5.03 -17.27
CA GLY A 91 -6.45 -3.83 -16.54
C GLY A 91 -6.50 -2.59 -17.44
N GLN A 92 -5.49 -2.40 -18.30
CA GLN A 92 -5.45 -1.27 -19.25
C GLN A 92 -6.59 -1.33 -20.27
N ARG A 93 -6.92 -2.52 -20.81
CA ARG A 93 -8.10 -2.67 -21.69
C ARG A 93 -9.41 -2.32 -20.97
N LEU A 94 -9.54 -2.73 -19.70
CA LEU A 94 -10.71 -2.41 -18.87
C LEU A 94 -10.82 -0.90 -18.61
N LEU A 95 -9.71 -0.25 -18.26
CA LEU A 95 -9.65 1.20 -18.05
C LEU A 95 -10.03 1.96 -19.33
N SER A 96 -9.42 1.60 -20.47
CA SER A 96 -9.73 2.21 -21.77
C SER A 96 -11.22 2.10 -22.11
N LYS A 97 -11.84 0.93 -21.85
CA LYS A 97 -13.28 0.71 -22.08
C LYS A 97 -14.16 1.51 -21.13
N VAL A 98 -13.79 1.61 -19.85
CA VAL A 98 -14.58 2.32 -18.83
C VAL A 98 -14.62 3.82 -19.11
N LEU A 99 -13.48 4.39 -19.54
CA LEU A 99 -13.32 5.84 -19.74
C LEU A 99 -13.51 6.31 -21.18
N ASP A 100 -13.73 5.40 -22.13
CA ASP A 100 -13.78 5.68 -23.57
C ASP A 100 -12.51 6.43 -24.03
N LEU A 101 -11.34 5.95 -23.58
CA LEU A 101 -10.02 6.50 -23.91
C LEU A 101 -9.19 5.50 -24.71
N PRO A 102 -8.38 5.96 -25.68
CA PRO A 102 -7.47 5.09 -26.41
C PRO A 102 -6.36 4.55 -25.48
N PRO A 103 -5.76 3.38 -25.76
CA PRO A 103 -4.68 2.81 -24.95
C PRO A 103 -3.46 3.73 -24.78
N THR A 104 -3.21 4.65 -25.72
CA THR A 104 -2.15 5.66 -25.64
C THR A 104 -2.39 6.75 -24.59
N GLN A 105 -3.60 6.86 -24.06
CA GLN A 105 -4.00 7.84 -23.04
C GLN A 105 -4.35 7.19 -21.71
N THR A 106 -4.13 5.88 -21.59
CA THR A 106 -4.42 5.13 -20.37
C THR A 106 -3.20 4.34 -19.93
N LEU A 107 -3.03 4.21 -18.62
CA LEU A 107 -2.03 3.31 -18.02
C LEU A 107 -2.63 2.69 -16.77
N VAL A 108 -2.47 1.37 -16.61
CA VAL A 108 -2.69 0.69 -15.34
C VAL A 108 -1.35 0.13 -14.89
N THR A 109 -1.02 0.30 -13.62
CA THR A 109 0.23 -0.20 -13.02
C THR A 109 -0.04 -0.59 -11.57
N GLY A 110 0.96 -1.09 -10.84
CA GLY A 110 0.85 -1.35 -9.41
C GLY A 110 0.68 -0.08 -8.59
N ASP A 111 0.00 -0.19 -7.46
CA ASP A 111 -0.18 0.89 -6.49
C ASP A 111 1.15 1.37 -5.91
N GLU A 112 2.14 0.49 -5.76
CA GLU A 112 3.50 0.83 -5.34
C GLU A 112 4.20 1.78 -6.31
N ARG A 113 3.91 1.67 -7.60
CA ARG A 113 4.55 2.54 -8.61
C ARG A 113 3.94 3.93 -8.61
N THR A 114 2.62 4.04 -8.47
CA THR A 114 1.98 5.35 -8.28
C THR A 114 2.40 5.98 -6.96
N ALA A 115 2.54 5.20 -5.89
CA ALA A 115 3.10 5.66 -4.62
C ALA A 115 4.53 6.22 -4.77
N LEU A 116 5.41 5.53 -5.51
CA LEU A 116 6.77 6.00 -5.80
C LEU A 116 6.76 7.30 -6.60
N HIS A 117 5.91 7.40 -7.64
CA HIS A 117 5.81 8.60 -8.47
C HIS A 117 5.14 9.79 -7.75
N GLY A 118 4.29 9.52 -6.76
CA GLY A 118 3.74 10.55 -5.87
C GLY A 118 4.80 11.11 -4.93
N ALA A 119 5.50 10.21 -4.24
CA ALA A 119 6.56 10.60 -3.33
C ALA A 119 7.76 11.26 -4.03
N PHE A 120 8.10 10.78 -5.21
CA PHE A 120 9.26 11.24 -6.01
C PHE A 120 8.82 11.49 -7.46
N PRO A 121 8.19 12.64 -7.77
CA PRO A 121 7.75 12.96 -9.14
C PRO A 121 8.92 12.98 -10.14
N ALA A 122 10.11 13.30 -9.68
CA ALA A 122 11.35 13.28 -10.46
C ALA A 122 12.51 12.73 -9.60
N GLY A 123 13.48 12.08 -10.27
CA GLY A 123 14.71 11.61 -9.62
C GLY A 123 14.59 10.28 -8.87
N ALA A 124 15.61 10.02 -8.07
CA ALA A 124 15.76 8.78 -7.32
C ALA A 124 15.02 8.81 -5.99
N GLY A 125 14.58 7.66 -5.52
CA GLY A 125 13.96 7.48 -4.21
C GLY A 125 13.41 6.09 -4.02
N ILE A 126 12.96 5.79 -2.80
CA ILE A 126 12.38 4.50 -2.41
C ILE A 126 11.01 4.74 -1.76
N ALA A 127 9.98 4.10 -2.28
CA ALA A 127 8.68 4.01 -1.62
C ALA A 127 8.64 2.69 -0.83
N LEU A 128 8.49 2.79 0.49
CA LEU A 128 8.28 1.69 1.41
C LEU A 128 6.82 1.70 1.85
N ILE A 129 6.06 0.71 1.43
CA ILE A 129 4.66 0.54 1.80
C ILE A 129 4.57 -0.57 2.84
N SER A 130 4.04 -0.25 4.02
CA SER A 130 3.70 -1.21 5.08
C SER A 130 2.32 -0.90 5.62
N GLY A 131 1.35 -1.60 5.08
CA GLY A 131 -0.07 -1.59 5.45
C GLY A 131 -0.54 -2.99 5.82
N THR A 132 -1.68 -3.42 5.28
CA THR A 132 -2.15 -4.81 5.41
C THR A 132 -1.13 -5.81 4.83
N GLY A 133 -0.50 -5.47 3.70
CA GLY A 133 0.68 -6.12 3.14
C GLY A 133 1.91 -5.22 3.19
N MET A 134 3.01 -5.66 2.59
CA MET A 134 4.23 -4.86 2.43
C MET A 134 4.79 -4.95 1.02
N ILE A 135 5.42 -3.87 0.58
CA ILE A 135 6.19 -3.82 -0.68
C ILE A 135 7.18 -2.64 -0.63
N CYS A 136 8.33 -2.81 -1.22
CA CYS A 136 9.34 -1.79 -1.39
C CYS A 136 9.67 -1.63 -2.87
N LEU A 137 9.57 -0.41 -3.41
CA LEU A 137 9.93 -0.08 -4.79
C LEU A 137 10.84 1.14 -4.80
N GLY A 138 11.97 1.05 -5.47
CA GLY A 138 12.87 2.19 -5.66
C GLY A 138 13.09 2.51 -7.13
N ARG A 139 13.59 3.72 -7.37
CA ARG A 139 14.03 4.21 -8.68
C ARG A 139 15.32 4.98 -8.55
N ASP A 140 16.27 4.76 -9.47
CA ASP A 140 17.50 5.55 -9.56
C ASP A 140 17.35 6.79 -10.45
N GLN A 141 18.42 7.60 -10.57
CA GLN A 141 18.43 8.82 -11.38
C GLN A 141 18.25 8.57 -12.89
N THR A 142 18.50 7.35 -13.36
CA THR A 142 18.31 6.97 -14.77
C THR A 142 16.88 6.49 -15.07
N GLY A 143 16.05 6.35 -14.03
CA GLY A 143 14.70 5.82 -14.13
C GLY A 143 14.62 4.29 -14.02
N ARG A 144 15.73 3.58 -13.74
CA ARG A 144 15.72 2.14 -13.48
C ARG A 144 15.04 1.87 -12.14
N GLU A 145 14.11 0.94 -12.15
CA GLU A 145 13.35 0.54 -10.97
C GLU A 145 13.80 -0.83 -10.44
N HIS A 146 13.69 -1.01 -9.13
CA HIS A 146 13.86 -2.31 -8.46
C HIS A 146 12.82 -2.48 -7.36
N ARG A 147 12.16 -3.65 -7.36
CA ARG A 147 11.14 -4.02 -6.39
C ARG A 147 11.66 -5.10 -5.45
N CYS A 148 11.30 -5.01 -4.17
CA CYS A 148 11.51 -6.05 -3.18
C CYS A 148 10.21 -6.27 -2.38
N GLY A 149 9.88 -7.52 -2.13
CA GLY A 149 8.64 -7.90 -1.46
C GLY A 149 7.37 -7.79 -2.32
N GLY A 150 6.21 -7.78 -1.66
CA GLY A 150 4.93 -7.70 -2.34
C GLY A 150 4.46 -8.99 -3.00
N TRP A 151 4.96 -10.15 -2.57
CA TRP A 151 4.59 -11.47 -3.10
C TRP A 151 3.31 -12.03 -2.50
N GLY A 152 2.64 -11.22 -1.69
CA GLY A 152 1.41 -11.61 -1.00
C GLY A 152 1.68 -12.26 0.37
N TRP A 153 0.75 -12.08 1.28
CA TRP A 153 0.86 -12.43 2.70
C TRP A 153 1.22 -13.89 2.99
N ARG A 154 0.84 -14.81 2.08
CA ARG A 154 1.14 -16.25 2.23
C ARG A 154 2.60 -16.58 1.97
N LEU A 155 3.28 -15.79 1.16
CA LEU A 155 4.64 -16.05 0.70
C LEU A 155 5.64 -15.09 1.34
N ASP A 156 5.24 -13.82 1.50
CA ASP A 156 6.13 -12.75 1.92
C ASP A 156 5.31 -11.59 2.53
N GLY A 157 4.94 -11.76 3.77
CA GLY A 157 4.15 -10.76 4.52
C GLY A 157 4.94 -10.03 5.59
N ALA A 158 6.22 -10.38 5.78
CA ALA A 158 7.05 -9.88 6.87
C ALA A 158 7.17 -8.35 6.86
N GLY A 159 6.94 -7.70 8.01
CA GLY A 159 6.97 -6.24 8.11
C GLY A 159 5.63 -5.55 7.82
N SER A 160 4.55 -6.28 7.52
CA SER A 160 3.21 -5.73 7.37
C SER A 160 2.41 -5.74 8.68
N ALA A 161 1.27 -5.04 8.70
CA ALA A 161 0.31 -5.15 9.81
C ALA A 161 -0.21 -6.58 9.98
N PHE A 162 -0.43 -7.30 8.86
CA PHE A 162 -0.77 -8.72 8.90
C PHE A 162 0.30 -9.51 9.68
N ASP A 163 1.57 -9.34 9.35
CA ASP A 163 2.67 -10.05 9.99
C ASP A 163 2.74 -9.77 11.49
N ILE A 164 2.67 -8.49 11.87
CA ILE A 164 2.67 -8.08 13.29
C ILE A 164 1.51 -8.72 14.03
N GLY A 165 0.30 -8.65 13.50
CA GLY A 165 -0.90 -9.20 14.12
C GLY A 165 -0.87 -10.74 14.18
N HIS A 166 -0.41 -11.40 13.12
CA HIS A 166 -0.26 -12.85 13.04
C HIS A 166 0.76 -13.37 14.07
N GLN A 167 1.95 -12.76 14.13
CA GLN A 167 2.95 -13.09 15.13
C GLN A 167 2.45 -12.87 16.57
N GLY A 168 1.73 -11.75 16.81
CA GLY A 168 1.09 -11.48 18.11
C GLY A 168 0.08 -12.56 18.48
N LEU A 169 -0.75 -12.99 17.55
CA LEU A 169 -1.72 -14.07 17.80
C LEU A 169 -1.03 -15.41 18.07
N GLN A 170 0.02 -15.76 17.33
CA GLN A 170 0.84 -16.95 17.61
C GLN A 170 1.48 -16.88 19.00
N LEU A 171 1.98 -15.70 19.39
CA LEU A 171 2.53 -15.45 20.71
C LEU A 171 1.51 -15.68 21.82
N SER A 172 0.27 -15.21 21.63
CA SER A 172 -0.84 -15.37 22.58
C SER A 172 -1.19 -16.86 22.85
N LEU A 173 -1.09 -17.71 21.84
CA LEU A 173 -1.30 -19.15 21.99
C LEU A 173 -0.15 -19.82 22.77
N ARG A 174 1.09 -19.34 22.57
CA ARG A 174 2.26 -19.82 23.37
C ARG A 174 2.17 -19.39 24.83
N MET A 175 1.53 -18.27 25.13
CA MET A 175 1.18 -17.87 26.50
C MET A 175 0.13 -18.81 27.09
N ALA A 176 -0.94 -19.11 26.33
CA ALA A 176 -2.06 -19.93 26.79
C ALA A 176 -1.66 -21.37 27.09
N ASP A 177 -0.66 -21.92 26.41
CA ASP A 177 -0.15 -23.29 26.66
C ASP A 177 1.08 -23.32 27.60
N GLY A 178 1.47 -22.19 28.18
CA GLY A 178 2.52 -22.08 29.18
C GLY A 178 3.95 -22.16 28.66
N ARG A 179 4.17 -22.09 27.34
CA ARG A 179 5.52 -22.04 26.73
C ARG A 179 6.29 -20.76 27.05
N ILE A 180 5.57 -19.68 27.31
CA ILE A 180 6.10 -18.36 27.66
C ILE A 180 5.21 -17.72 28.73
N ALA A 181 5.75 -16.74 29.46
CA ALA A 181 5.02 -16.00 30.47
C ALA A 181 3.81 -15.25 29.85
N GLU A 182 2.71 -15.29 30.59
CA GLU A 182 1.49 -14.56 30.19
C GLU A 182 1.67 -13.05 30.38
N THR A 183 1.17 -12.28 29.42
CA THR A 183 1.09 -10.82 29.48
C THR A 183 -0.32 -10.35 29.09
N PRO A 184 -0.68 -9.08 29.34
CA PRO A 184 -1.96 -8.51 28.93
C PRO A 184 -2.27 -8.63 27.42
N LEU A 185 -1.24 -8.79 26.59
CA LEU A 185 -1.37 -8.96 25.13
C LEU A 185 -2.31 -10.10 24.77
N ARG A 186 -2.18 -11.27 25.42
CA ARG A 186 -3.04 -12.43 25.13
C ARG A 186 -4.52 -12.07 25.25
N ARG A 187 -4.89 -11.50 26.38
CA ARG A 187 -6.29 -11.15 26.64
C ARG A 187 -6.81 -10.13 25.62
N GLN A 188 -6.05 -9.08 25.35
CA GLN A 188 -6.47 -8.02 24.41
C GLN A 188 -6.69 -8.56 22.99
N LEU A 189 -5.79 -9.43 22.51
CA LEU A 189 -5.94 -10.05 21.19
C LEU A 189 -7.18 -10.96 21.12
N TRP A 190 -7.41 -11.73 22.18
CA TRP A 190 -8.58 -12.65 22.21
C TRP A 190 -9.88 -11.90 22.37
N ASP A 191 -9.94 -10.87 23.22
CA ASP A 191 -11.12 -10.00 23.37
C ASP A 191 -11.48 -9.33 22.01
N ALA A 192 -10.47 -8.85 21.26
CA ALA A 192 -10.66 -8.26 19.94
C ALA A 192 -11.20 -9.26 18.87
N LEU A 193 -10.95 -10.56 19.09
CA LEU A 193 -11.43 -11.64 18.22
C LEU A 193 -12.73 -12.27 18.75
N GLY A 194 -13.23 -11.87 19.93
CA GLY A 194 -14.38 -12.48 20.60
C GLY A 194 -14.10 -13.89 21.09
N CYS A 195 -12.83 -14.22 21.42
CA CYS A 195 -12.40 -15.54 21.87
C CYS A 195 -12.05 -15.53 23.36
N THR A 196 -12.28 -16.65 24.05
CA THR A 196 -11.96 -16.84 25.46
C THR A 196 -11.04 -18.05 25.71
N SER A 197 -10.84 -18.89 24.70
CA SER A 197 -10.06 -20.12 24.77
C SER A 197 -9.19 -20.36 23.54
N PRO A 198 -8.10 -21.16 23.65
CA PRO A 198 -7.29 -21.56 22.50
C PRO A 198 -8.09 -22.32 21.44
N ALA A 199 -9.11 -23.08 21.88
CA ALA A 199 -9.98 -23.84 21.00
C ALA A 199 -10.83 -22.92 20.09
N GLU A 200 -11.33 -21.82 20.64
CA GLU A 200 -12.08 -20.81 19.89
C GLU A 200 -11.18 -20.08 18.88
N VAL A 201 -9.97 -19.69 19.27
CA VAL A 201 -8.98 -19.08 18.35
C VAL A 201 -8.66 -20.05 17.20
N LYS A 202 -8.46 -21.34 17.50
CA LYS A 202 -8.21 -22.38 16.50
C LYS A 202 -9.41 -22.55 15.56
N ALA A 203 -10.62 -22.55 16.09
CA ALA A 203 -11.85 -22.66 15.31
C ALA A 203 -12.04 -21.45 14.37
N LEU A 204 -11.79 -20.25 14.89
CA LEU A 204 -11.82 -19.01 14.10
C LEU A 204 -10.81 -19.04 12.96
N ALA A 205 -9.58 -19.53 13.23
CA ALA A 205 -8.51 -19.65 12.23
C ALA A 205 -8.79 -20.73 11.16
N ALA A 206 -9.55 -21.75 11.48
CA ALA A 206 -9.97 -22.78 10.51
C ALA A 206 -11.10 -22.31 9.58
N GLY A 207 -11.81 -21.23 9.95
CA GLY A 207 -12.85 -20.59 9.14
C GLY A 207 -12.33 -19.48 8.25
N SER A 208 -13.25 -18.80 7.58
CA SER A 208 -12.93 -17.64 6.70
C SER A 208 -12.92 -16.29 7.44
N ALA A 209 -13.30 -16.27 8.72
CA ALA A 209 -13.43 -15.02 9.48
C ALA A 209 -12.09 -14.41 9.90
N LEU A 210 -11.03 -15.21 10.06
CA LEU A 210 -9.68 -14.75 10.35
C LEU A 210 -8.89 -14.56 9.05
N ASP A 211 -9.30 -13.61 8.26
CA ASP A 211 -8.64 -13.23 7.02
C ASP A 211 -7.42 -12.31 7.28
N VAL A 212 -6.73 -11.94 6.22
CA VAL A 212 -5.57 -11.05 6.25
C VAL A 212 -5.89 -9.72 6.93
N ALA A 213 -7.06 -9.14 6.64
CA ALA A 213 -7.48 -7.87 7.21
C ALA A 213 -7.81 -8.00 8.70
N ALA A 214 -8.42 -9.13 9.12
CA ALA A 214 -8.67 -9.43 10.52
C ALA A 214 -7.37 -9.52 11.33
N LEU A 215 -6.37 -10.22 10.80
CA LEU A 215 -5.05 -10.30 11.42
C LEU A 215 -4.34 -8.94 11.45
N ALA A 216 -4.38 -8.17 10.36
CA ALA A 216 -3.79 -6.84 10.32
C ALA A 216 -4.39 -5.88 11.39
N ARG A 217 -5.68 -6.00 11.70
CA ARG A 217 -6.33 -5.22 12.76
C ARG A 217 -5.79 -5.49 14.17
N LEU A 218 -5.06 -6.57 14.39
CA LEU A 218 -4.43 -6.89 15.67
C LEU A 218 -3.10 -6.14 15.88
N ALA A 219 -2.46 -5.64 14.82
CA ALA A 219 -1.17 -4.96 14.92
C ALA A 219 -1.15 -3.77 15.88
N PRO A 220 -2.17 -2.90 15.94
CA PRO A 220 -2.23 -1.81 16.92
C PRO A 220 -2.21 -2.30 18.39
N LEU A 221 -2.77 -3.47 18.69
CA LEU A 221 -2.76 -4.05 20.03
C LEU A 221 -1.36 -4.53 20.41
N VAL A 222 -0.67 -5.20 19.49
CA VAL A 222 0.74 -5.60 19.68
C VAL A 222 1.62 -4.37 19.89
N HIS A 223 1.43 -3.32 19.07
CA HIS A 223 2.15 -2.06 19.20
C HIS A 223 1.89 -1.38 20.56
N ALA A 224 0.64 -1.36 21.02
CA ALA A 224 0.28 -0.75 22.29
C ALA A 224 0.96 -1.46 23.47
N GLU A 225 1.00 -2.80 23.49
CA GLU A 225 1.67 -3.55 24.54
C GLU A 225 3.20 -3.40 24.46
N ALA A 226 3.79 -3.40 23.28
CA ALA A 226 5.21 -3.10 23.09
C ALA A 226 5.58 -1.72 23.66
N THR A 227 4.71 -0.71 23.44
CA THR A 227 4.89 0.65 23.97
C THR A 227 4.77 0.70 25.50
N ARG A 228 3.98 -0.21 26.12
CA ARG A 228 3.85 -0.35 27.57
C ARG A 228 5.01 -1.14 28.21
N GLY A 229 5.94 -1.65 27.41
CA GLY A 229 7.13 -2.37 27.88
C GLY A 229 7.01 -3.89 27.85
N ASP A 230 6.00 -4.46 27.16
CA ASP A 230 5.94 -5.89 26.91
C ASP A 230 7.09 -6.29 25.97
N ALA A 231 8.09 -6.99 26.52
CA ALA A 231 9.30 -7.38 25.79
C ALA A 231 9.00 -8.33 24.62
N GLN A 232 7.97 -9.17 24.72
CA GLN A 232 7.61 -10.12 23.69
C GLN A 232 6.89 -9.44 22.53
N ALA A 233 5.99 -8.48 22.84
CA ALA A 233 5.38 -7.64 21.83
C ALA A 233 6.42 -6.76 21.10
N LEU A 234 7.41 -6.23 21.87
CA LEU A 234 8.52 -5.46 21.28
C LEU A 234 9.37 -6.32 20.33
N GLU A 235 9.64 -7.58 20.69
CA GLU A 235 10.37 -8.51 19.81
C GLU A 235 9.62 -8.79 18.50
N VAL A 236 8.28 -8.89 18.54
CA VAL A 236 7.46 -8.98 17.31
C VAL A 236 7.68 -7.77 16.43
N LEU A 237 7.56 -6.55 16.99
CA LEU A 237 7.80 -5.32 16.21
C LEU A 237 9.23 -5.25 15.66
N ALA A 238 10.23 -5.65 16.45
CA ALA A 238 11.63 -5.61 16.03
C ALA A 238 11.91 -6.56 14.85
N ARG A 239 11.37 -7.78 14.87
CA ARG A 239 11.49 -8.73 13.75
C ARG A 239 10.84 -8.19 12.47
N SER A 240 9.63 -7.65 12.60
CA SER A 240 8.92 -7.04 11.46
C SER A 240 9.66 -5.80 10.92
N ALA A 241 10.28 -5.00 11.81
CA ALA A 241 11.08 -3.85 11.42
C ALA A 241 12.36 -4.25 10.67
N THR A 242 13.05 -5.30 11.14
CA THR A 242 14.21 -5.85 10.45
C THR A 242 13.88 -6.28 9.02
N ALA A 243 12.75 -6.97 8.82
CA ALA A 243 12.32 -7.40 7.49
C ALA A 243 12.06 -6.21 6.53
N LEU A 244 11.48 -5.11 7.02
CA LEU A 244 11.31 -3.90 6.21
C LEU A 244 12.66 -3.26 5.85
N ALA A 245 13.57 -3.16 6.80
CA ALA A 245 14.90 -2.60 6.57
C ALA A 245 15.71 -3.45 5.58
N GLU A 246 15.61 -4.77 5.63
CA GLU A 246 16.20 -5.68 4.65
C GLU A 246 15.65 -5.41 3.23
N ALA A 247 14.34 -5.23 3.09
CA ALA A 247 13.72 -4.93 1.79
C ALA A 247 14.22 -3.60 1.22
N VAL A 248 14.29 -2.55 2.04
CA VAL A 248 14.83 -1.24 1.64
C VAL A 248 16.29 -1.33 1.26
N THR A 249 17.09 -2.04 2.07
CA THR A 249 18.53 -2.24 1.82
C THR A 249 18.77 -2.98 0.51
N ALA A 250 18.00 -4.02 0.22
CA ALA A 250 18.08 -4.75 -1.05
C ALA A 250 17.79 -3.84 -2.25
N VAL A 251 16.77 -2.99 -2.15
CA VAL A 251 16.43 -2.00 -3.20
C VAL A 251 17.54 -0.98 -3.37
N ALA A 252 18.05 -0.41 -2.26
CA ALA A 252 19.12 0.58 -2.31
C ALA A 252 20.39 0.01 -2.96
N GLN A 253 20.78 -1.21 -2.60
CA GLN A 253 21.94 -1.92 -3.19
C GLN A 253 21.75 -2.20 -4.68
N ALA A 254 20.60 -2.75 -5.09
CA ALA A 254 20.30 -3.06 -6.47
C ALA A 254 20.35 -1.82 -7.39
N LEU A 255 19.96 -0.67 -6.85
CA LEU A 255 19.96 0.63 -7.55
C LEU A 255 21.21 1.48 -7.29
N SER A 256 22.15 0.99 -6.48
CA SER A 256 23.38 1.70 -6.09
C SER A 256 23.13 3.08 -5.45
N LEU A 257 22.05 3.21 -4.67
CA LEU A 257 21.68 4.44 -3.97
C LEU A 257 22.54 4.60 -2.72
N GLN A 258 23.34 5.67 -2.63
CA GLN A 258 24.30 5.88 -1.54
C GLN A 258 23.68 6.49 -0.27
N ALA A 259 22.65 7.30 -0.42
CA ALA A 259 21.93 7.95 0.67
C ALA A 259 20.44 8.11 0.27
N PRO A 260 19.68 7.02 0.19
CA PRO A 260 18.33 7.06 -0.35
C PRO A 260 17.39 7.92 0.48
N ALA A 261 16.56 8.72 -0.20
CA ALA A 261 15.34 9.27 0.36
C ALA A 261 14.28 8.16 0.37
N ILE A 262 13.61 7.93 1.49
CA ILE A 262 12.63 6.88 1.67
C ILE A 262 11.29 7.50 2.05
N SER A 263 10.25 7.27 1.26
CA SER A 263 8.88 7.63 1.59
C SER A 263 8.20 6.44 2.25
N ALA A 264 7.68 6.63 3.46
CA ALA A 264 6.96 5.62 4.21
C ALA A 264 5.45 5.77 4.02
N GLN A 265 4.79 4.72 3.56
CA GLN A 265 3.36 4.71 3.29
C GLN A 265 2.68 3.46 3.86
N GLY A 266 1.37 3.53 4.08
CA GLY A 266 0.59 2.42 4.64
C GLY A 266 0.46 2.47 6.16
N GLY A 267 -0.68 1.95 6.66
CA GLY A 267 -1.13 2.17 8.04
C GLY A 267 -0.20 1.63 9.12
N ALA A 268 0.56 0.56 8.88
CA ALA A 268 1.47 0.04 9.89
C ALA A 268 2.63 1.01 10.16
N ILE A 269 3.32 1.47 9.12
CA ILE A 269 4.48 2.35 9.32
C ILE A 269 4.09 3.79 9.65
N THR A 270 2.89 4.24 9.27
CA THR A 270 2.44 5.62 9.53
C THR A 270 1.73 5.78 10.88
N HIS A 271 1.04 4.75 11.39
CA HIS A 271 0.23 4.84 12.59
C HIS A 271 0.78 4.08 13.80
N LEU A 272 1.91 3.36 13.65
CA LEU A 272 2.57 2.65 14.73
C LEU A 272 3.96 3.27 14.99
N PRO A 273 4.05 4.39 15.74
CA PRO A 273 5.28 5.17 15.87
C PRO A 273 6.45 4.35 16.41
N ARG A 274 6.24 3.51 17.44
CA ARG A 274 7.31 2.65 17.96
C ARG A 274 7.84 1.68 16.90
N PHE A 275 6.99 1.19 16.00
CA PHE A 275 7.39 0.35 14.88
C PHE A 275 8.24 1.13 13.88
N ARG A 276 7.82 2.37 13.52
CA ARG A 276 8.60 3.26 12.65
C ARG A 276 9.98 3.58 13.22
N ASP A 277 10.08 3.81 14.53
CA ASP A 277 11.36 4.03 15.22
C ASP A 277 12.29 2.82 15.07
N LEU A 278 11.76 1.61 15.30
CA LEU A 278 12.53 0.37 15.12
C LEU A 278 12.98 0.16 13.67
N VAL A 279 12.15 0.52 12.69
CA VAL A 279 12.57 0.50 11.27
C VAL A 279 13.72 1.49 11.03
N SER A 280 13.65 2.70 11.62
CA SER A 280 14.71 3.70 11.52
C SER A 280 16.03 3.18 12.13
N ASP A 281 15.97 2.59 13.33
CA ASP A 281 17.13 2.01 14.01
C ASP A 281 17.78 0.90 13.14
N GLN A 282 16.99 0.07 12.48
CA GLN A 282 17.48 -0.98 11.58
C GLN A 282 18.09 -0.39 10.29
N LEU A 283 17.49 0.63 9.72
CA LEU A 283 18.03 1.32 8.54
C LEU A 283 19.36 2.03 8.85
N ASP A 284 19.49 2.63 10.03
CA ASP A 284 20.76 3.23 10.48
C ASP A 284 21.89 2.19 10.55
N GLN A 285 21.57 0.98 11.01
CA GLN A 285 22.53 -0.13 11.08
C GLN A 285 22.92 -0.69 9.72
N GLN A 286 21.97 -0.77 8.78
CA GLN A 286 22.16 -1.45 7.48
C GLN A 286 22.63 -0.52 6.36
N LEU A 287 22.18 0.73 6.32
CA LEU A 287 22.47 1.70 5.27
C LEU A 287 23.46 2.78 5.72
N GLY A 288 23.47 3.13 6.99
CA GLY A 288 24.31 4.19 7.57
C GLY A 288 23.86 5.59 7.18
N ARG A 289 23.61 5.86 5.90
CA ARG A 289 23.10 7.15 5.41
C ARG A 289 21.81 6.96 4.64
N TRP A 290 20.75 7.62 5.09
CA TRP A 290 19.44 7.66 4.47
C TRP A 290 18.60 8.76 5.15
N HIS A 291 17.40 9.06 4.66
CA HIS A 291 16.46 9.95 5.35
C HIS A 291 15.01 9.63 4.96
N TRP A 292 14.08 9.92 5.87
CA TRP A 292 12.67 9.92 5.53
C TRP A 292 12.34 11.11 4.62
N SER A 293 11.59 10.86 3.56
CA SER A 293 11.03 11.90 2.70
C SER A 293 9.58 12.15 3.13
N ASP A 294 9.37 13.29 3.79
CA ASP A 294 8.04 13.68 4.30
C ASP A 294 7.27 14.61 3.33
N HIS A 295 7.82 14.91 2.15
CA HIS A 295 7.34 15.97 1.25
C HIS A 295 6.86 15.46 -0.11
N GLY A 296 6.39 14.23 -0.18
CA GLY A 296 5.84 13.66 -1.42
C GLY A 296 4.32 13.76 -1.48
N GLY A 297 3.79 13.74 -2.70
CA GLY A 297 2.37 13.49 -2.94
C GLY A 297 1.99 12.03 -2.66
N ASP A 298 0.70 11.75 -2.65
CA ASP A 298 0.15 10.40 -2.48
C ASP A 298 0.13 9.61 -3.81
N ALA A 299 -0.46 8.40 -3.79
CA ALA A 299 -0.58 7.55 -4.96
C ALA A 299 -1.43 8.18 -6.09
N CYS A 300 -2.45 8.99 -5.74
CA CYS A 300 -3.22 9.76 -6.74
C CYS A 300 -2.36 10.82 -7.42
N ASP A 301 -1.51 11.52 -6.69
CA ASP A 301 -0.58 12.49 -7.27
C ASP A 301 0.43 11.82 -8.19
N GLY A 302 0.92 10.63 -7.82
CA GLY A 302 1.77 9.83 -8.69
C GLY A 302 1.06 9.35 -9.95
N ALA A 303 -0.19 8.92 -9.84
CA ALA A 303 -1.00 8.57 -11.00
C ALA A 303 -1.23 9.78 -11.93
N LEU A 304 -1.49 10.97 -11.37
CA LEU A 304 -1.59 12.23 -12.12
C LEU A 304 -0.27 12.63 -12.79
N SER A 305 0.87 12.45 -12.10
CA SER A 305 2.20 12.69 -12.66
C SER A 305 2.45 11.81 -13.90
N LEU A 306 2.10 10.52 -13.82
CA LEU A 306 2.18 9.59 -14.93
C LEU A 306 1.20 9.95 -16.06
N ALA A 307 -0.05 10.33 -15.73
CA ALA A 307 -1.05 10.73 -16.72
C ALA A 307 -0.62 11.98 -17.50
N ARG A 308 0.06 12.91 -16.82
CA ARG A 308 0.67 14.10 -17.45
C ARG A 308 1.75 13.72 -18.46
N GLY A 309 2.50 12.64 -18.18
CA GLY A 309 3.47 12.09 -19.12
C GLY A 309 2.82 11.60 -20.43
N LEU A 310 1.62 11.00 -20.35
CA LEU A 310 0.90 10.48 -21.50
C LEU A 310 0.42 11.58 -22.46
N ILE A 311 0.08 12.78 -21.96
CA ILE A 311 -0.36 13.92 -22.80
C ILE A 311 0.79 14.70 -23.40
N LYS A 312 2.00 14.69 -22.79
CA LYS A 312 3.20 15.38 -23.30
C LYS A 312 3.86 14.64 -24.47
N GLN A 313 3.52 13.38 -24.69
CA GLN A 313 4.07 12.56 -25.78
C GLN A 313 3.25 12.71 -27.10
N ARG A 314 2.26 13.60 -27.12
CA ARG A 314 1.50 14.01 -28.30
C ARG A 314 2.15 15.20 -28.97
#